data_bb1686b1d418863c01474f09c93f52e4
#
_entry.id   bb1686b1d418863c01474f09c93f52e4
#
_cell.length_a   1.000
_cell.length_b   1.000
_cell.length_c   1.000
_cell.angle_alpha   90.00
_cell.angle_beta   90.00
_cell.angle_gamma   90.00
#
_symmetry.space_group_name_H-M   'P 1'
#
loop_
_entity.id
_entity.type
_entity.pdbx_description
1 polymer ?
#
loop_
_entity_poly.entity_id
_entity_poly.type
_entity_poly.pdbx_seq_one_letter_code
_entity_poly.pdbx_strand_id
1 'polypeptide(L)'
;MKNIKYFLLTLVIIYSYSCASLSLFSPETHNHYTSSNDSSSKNEPVVNKANTINLFNGTDLNGWIIYGTEKWYVEDGFLICESGPNAEYGYLGTDDYYKNFVLNLEFMQEANGNSGVFFRSTVDGTKVSGWQVEVAPPGLYTGGIYESYGRGWLVKPSMGKDSSLIMGDWNKLTVKVQDQTVTTWLNGNKMISYTDKKIGEANGRIALQIHDGGGIKVKW
;
A
#
# COMPACT_ATOMS: atom_id res chain seq x y z
N MET A 1 -43.18 6.07 -48.83
CA MET A 1 -42.86 6.46 -47.45
C MET A 1 -42.30 5.22 -46.73
N LYS A 2 -40.97 5.15 -46.54
CA LYS A 2 -40.31 4.03 -45.89
C LYS A 2 -40.03 4.39 -44.41
N ASN A 3 -40.63 3.65 -43.48
CA ASN A 3 -40.40 3.79 -42.05
C ASN A 3 -39.02 3.20 -41.69
N ILE A 4 -38.09 4.06 -41.31
CA ILE A 4 -36.80 3.67 -40.73
C ILE A 4 -37.04 3.50 -39.24
N LYS A 5 -36.97 2.24 -38.75
CA LYS A 5 -36.91 1.93 -37.32
C LYS A 5 -35.49 2.12 -36.84
N TYR A 6 -35.29 3.11 -35.98
CA TYR A 6 -34.03 3.28 -35.26
C TYR A 6 -33.97 2.21 -34.13
N PHE A 7 -33.03 1.30 -34.25
CA PHE A 7 -32.66 0.38 -33.16
C PHE A 7 -31.71 1.15 -32.26
N LEU A 8 -32.19 1.53 -31.09
CA LEU A 8 -31.37 2.10 -30.03
C LEU A 8 -30.57 0.97 -29.38
N LEU A 9 -29.31 0.85 -29.75
CA LEU A 9 -28.37 -0.10 -29.08
C LEU A 9 -27.94 0.55 -27.75
N THR A 10 -28.58 0.13 -26.67
CA THR A 10 -28.20 0.56 -25.32
C THR A 10 -26.93 -0.20 -24.96
N LEU A 11 -25.79 0.45 -25.07
CA LEU A 11 -24.51 -0.07 -24.56
C LEU A 11 -24.52 0.04 -23.03
N VAL A 12 -24.81 -1.07 -22.35
CA VAL A 12 -24.65 -1.17 -20.89
C VAL A 12 -23.17 -1.37 -20.63
N ILE A 13 -22.48 -0.27 -20.33
CA ILE A 13 -21.10 -0.35 -19.80
C ILE A 13 -21.23 -0.73 -18.32
N ILE A 14 -20.96 -1.98 -18.01
CA ILE A 14 -20.80 -2.42 -16.63
C ILE A 14 -19.41 -1.97 -16.18
N TYR A 15 -19.35 -0.82 -15.51
CA TYR A 15 -18.17 -0.46 -14.75
C TYR A 15 -18.08 -1.40 -13.55
N SER A 16 -17.17 -2.35 -13.60
CA SER A 16 -16.73 -3.04 -12.40
C SER A 16 -15.90 -2.05 -11.58
N TYR A 17 -16.53 -1.39 -10.61
CA TYR A 17 -15.82 -0.59 -9.63
C TYR A 17 -14.96 -1.53 -8.80
N SER A 18 -13.66 -1.59 -9.11
CA SER A 18 -12.66 -2.12 -8.20
C SER A 18 -12.43 -1.04 -7.14
N CYS A 19 -13.08 -1.18 -6.00
CA CYS A 19 -12.86 -0.29 -4.87
C CYS A 19 -11.48 -0.64 -4.30
N ALA A 20 -10.52 0.27 -4.39
CA ALA A 20 -9.26 0.15 -3.69
C ALA A 20 -9.56 0.19 -2.18
N SER A 21 -9.51 -0.97 -1.54
CA SER A 21 -9.76 -1.08 -0.11
C SER A 21 -8.45 -1.30 0.62
N LEU A 22 -8.04 -0.32 1.43
CA LEU A 22 -7.06 -0.55 2.48
C LEU A 22 -7.76 -1.30 3.61
N SER A 23 -7.25 -2.46 3.99
CA SER A 23 -7.84 -3.23 5.07
C SER A 23 -6.79 -3.67 6.08
N LEU A 24 -7.15 -3.60 7.38
CA LEU A 24 -6.32 -4.04 8.49
C LEU A 24 -6.92 -5.26 9.17
N PHE A 25 -6.06 -6.18 9.57
CA PHE A 25 -6.39 -7.29 10.43
C PHE A 25 -5.77 -7.13 11.80
N SER A 26 -6.57 -7.41 12.86
CA SER A 26 -6.06 -7.77 14.17
C SER A 26 -5.98 -9.29 14.25
N PRO A 27 -4.85 -9.89 14.63
CA PRO A 27 -4.78 -11.34 14.81
C PRO A 27 -5.43 -11.69 16.15
N GLU A 28 -6.63 -12.27 16.12
CA GLU A 28 -7.14 -13.00 17.27
C GLU A 28 -7.05 -14.51 17.00
N THR A 29 -6.43 -15.16 18.01
CA THR A 29 -6.52 -16.54 18.43
C THR A 29 -6.01 -17.68 17.54
N HIS A 30 -5.11 -18.39 18.17
CA HIS A 30 -4.57 -19.70 17.86
C HIS A 30 -5.58 -20.70 17.30
N ASN A 31 -5.29 -21.24 16.12
CA ASN A 31 -5.62 -22.61 15.83
C ASN A 31 -4.36 -23.33 15.35
N HIS A 32 -3.96 -24.33 16.13
CA HIS A 32 -2.95 -25.31 15.79
C HIS A 32 -3.26 -25.96 14.43
N TYR A 33 -2.35 -25.80 13.49
CA TYR A 33 -2.16 -26.78 12.44
C TYR A 33 -0.68 -27.11 12.31
N THR A 34 -0.36 -28.28 12.79
CA THR A 34 0.87 -29.00 12.44
C THR A 34 0.72 -29.51 11.01
N SER A 35 1.63 -29.11 10.13
CA SER A 35 2.13 -29.96 9.06
C SER A 35 3.37 -29.34 8.44
N SER A 36 4.44 -30.06 8.56
CA SER A 36 5.69 -29.91 7.84
C SER A 36 5.46 -30.09 6.34
N ASN A 37 5.91 -29.13 5.54
CA ASN A 37 6.71 -29.36 4.35
C ASN A 37 7.02 -28.01 3.68
N ASP A 38 8.29 -27.83 3.43
CA ASP A 38 8.93 -26.68 2.85
C ASP A 38 8.46 -26.42 1.40
N SER A 39 7.53 -25.45 1.26
CA SER A 39 7.25 -24.75 0.01
C SER A 39 6.98 -23.26 0.32
N SER A 40 7.99 -22.62 0.92
CA SER A 40 7.90 -21.33 1.59
C SER A 40 7.77 -20.11 0.69
N SER A 41 7.44 -20.22 -0.60
CA SER A 41 7.60 -19.10 -1.52
C SER A 41 6.31 -18.39 -1.99
N LYS A 42 5.11 -18.88 -1.69
CA LYS A 42 3.90 -18.32 -2.32
C LYS A 42 2.69 -18.03 -1.41
N ASN A 43 2.72 -18.30 -0.11
CA ASN A 43 1.51 -18.16 0.69
C ASN A 43 1.33 -16.73 1.21
N GLU A 44 0.72 -15.88 0.38
CA GLU A 44 0.13 -14.63 0.82
C GLU A 44 -0.96 -14.92 1.87
N PRO A 45 -1.08 -14.16 2.98
CA PRO A 45 -2.10 -14.38 3.99
C PRO A 45 -3.50 -14.32 3.40
N VAL A 46 -4.31 -15.34 3.67
CA VAL A 46 -5.73 -15.30 3.34
C VAL A 46 -6.44 -14.44 4.37
N VAL A 47 -7.09 -13.40 3.90
CA VAL A 47 -7.77 -12.39 4.69
C VAL A 47 -9.19 -12.84 5.00
N ASN A 48 -9.56 -12.98 6.27
CA ASN A 48 -10.94 -13.22 6.69
C ASN A 48 -11.70 -11.88 6.78
N LYS A 49 -12.67 -11.68 5.90
CA LYS A 49 -13.47 -10.45 5.83
C LYS A 49 -14.19 -10.08 7.15
N ALA A 50 -14.46 -11.05 8.02
CA ALA A 50 -15.17 -10.81 9.27
C ALA A 50 -14.40 -9.93 10.28
N ASN A 51 -13.06 -9.85 10.16
CA ASN A 51 -12.19 -9.10 11.07
C ASN A 51 -11.38 -8.01 10.33
N THR A 52 -11.93 -7.48 9.24
CA THR A 52 -11.28 -6.45 8.42
C THR A 52 -11.77 -5.07 8.80
N ILE A 53 -10.85 -4.14 8.99
CA ILE A 53 -11.12 -2.71 9.12
C ILE A 53 -10.77 -2.05 7.80
N ASN A 54 -11.72 -1.33 7.21
CA ASN A 54 -11.45 -0.52 6.04
C ASN A 54 -10.83 0.81 6.50
N LEU A 55 -9.58 1.05 6.13
CA LEU A 55 -8.89 2.30 6.44
C LEU A 55 -9.33 3.46 5.55
N PHE A 56 -9.81 3.16 4.35
CA PHE A 56 -10.31 4.14 3.40
C PHE A 56 -11.76 3.83 3.03
N ASN A 57 -12.62 4.84 3.08
CA ASN A 57 -14.07 4.70 2.88
C ASN A 57 -14.52 4.92 1.43
N GLY A 58 -13.60 5.28 0.52
CA GLY A 58 -13.89 5.57 -0.89
C GLY A 58 -14.49 6.95 -1.16
N THR A 59 -14.70 7.79 -0.14
CA THR A 59 -15.41 9.07 -0.31
C THR A 59 -14.65 10.29 0.19
N ASP A 60 -13.90 10.15 1.28
CA ASP A 60 -13.16 11.25 1.88
C ASP A 60 -11.93 10.75 2.66
N LEU A 61 -11.22 11.67 3.30
CA LEU A 61 -10.02 11.39 4.09
C LEU A 61 -10.30 11.26 5.60
N ASN A 62 -11.53 10.95 6.02
CA ASN A 62 -11.84 10.71 7.42
C ASN A 62 -11.00 9.54 7.96
N GLY A 63 -10.37 9.74 9.12
CA GLY A 63 -9.42 8.78 9.72
C GLY A 63 -7.98 8.95 9.22
N TRP A 64 -7.71 10.01 8.44
CA TRP A 64 -6.40 10.32 7.91
C TRP A 64 -5.99 11.77 8.17
N ILE A 65 -4.70 12.01 8.36
CA ILE A 65 -4.09 13.33 8.56
C ILE A 65 -3.09 13.58 7.43
N ILE A 66 -3.22 14.75 6.77
CA ILE A 66 -2.27 15.22 5.76
C ILE A 66 -1.10 15.90 6.46
N TYR A 67 0.12 15.55 6.05
CA TYR A 67 1.37 16.14 6.49
C TYR A 67 2.15 16.64 5.27
N GLY A 68 2.51 17.94 5.30
CA GLY A 68 3.17 18.60 4.18
C GLY A 68 2.19 19.33 3.25
N THR A 69 2.69 19.75 2.09
CA THR A 69 1.98 20.60 1.11
C THR A 69 1.58 19.84 -0.16
N GLU A 70 1.94 18.57 -0.24
CA GLU A 70 1.61 17.71 -1.36
C GLU A 70 0.10 17.42 -1.40
N LYS A 71 -0.41 17.07 -2.57
CA LYS A 71 -1.86 16.92 -2.78
C LYS A 71 -2.31 15.52 -2.42
N TRP A 72 -3.32 15.45 -1.56
CA TRP A 72 -4.03 14.24 -1.21
C TRP A 72 -5.53 14.50 -1.37
N TYR A 73 -6.20 13.73 -2.21
CA TYR A 73 -7.63 13.92 -2.47
C TYR A 73 -8.30 12.61 -2.89
N VAL A 74 -9.62 12.62 -2.93
CA VAL A 74 -10.43 11.48 -3.40
C VAL A 74 -11.10 11.87 -4.71
N GLU A 75 -10.97 11.03 -5.71
CA GLU A 75 -11.61 11.16 -7.01
C GLU A 75 -12.04 9.79 -7.51
N ASP A 76 -13.28 9.67 -7.97
CA ASP A 76 -13.87 8.43 -8.49
C ASP A 76 -13.75 7.21 -7.54
N GLY A 77 -13.77 7.45 -6.23
CA GLY A 77 -13.65 6.40 -5.22
C GLY A 77 -12.21 5.98 -4.89
N PHE A 78 -11.21 6.61 -5.51
CA PHE A 78 -9.80 6.35 -5.27
C PHE A 78 -9.16 7.44 -4.43
N LEU A 79 -8.26 7.03 -3.56
CA LEU A 79 -7.35 7.94 -2.87
C LEU A 79 -6.20 8.27 -3.81
N ILE A 80 -5.98 9.55 -4.08
CA ILE A 80 -4.96 10.01 -5.02
C ILE A 80 -3.93 10.84 -4.29
N CYS A 81 -2.66 10.56 -4.55
CA CYS A 81 -1.56 11.46 -4.21
C CYS A 81 -0.90 12.02 -5.47
N GLU A 82 -0.60 13.32 -5.44
CA GLU A 82 0.02 14.04 -6.54
C GLU A 82 0.99 15.09 -6.00
N SER A 83 2.16 15.19 -6.63
CA SER A 83 3.14 16.20 -6.26
C SER A 83 2.54 17.60 -6.30
N GLY A 84 2.77 18.33 -5.23
CA GLY A 84 2.41 19.73 -5.10
C GLY A 84 3.40 20.64 -5.86
N PRO A 85 3.16 21.98 -5.80
CA PRO A 85 3.96 22.94 -6.54
C PRO A 85 5.41 23.05 -6.06
N ASN A 86 5.69 22.68 -4.82
CA ASN A 86 7.03 22.75 -4.22
C ASN A 86 7.82 21.44 -4.41
N ALA A 87 7.16 20.38 -4.87
CA ALA A 87 7.77 19.07 -5.09
C ALA A 87 8.54 18.54 -3.85
N GLU A 88 7.92 18.67 -2.68
CA GLU A 88 8.48 18.30 -1.38
C GLU A 88 8.01 16.90 -0.97
N TYR A 89 8.51 16.41 0.16
CA TYR A 89 7.93 15.22 0.80
C TYR A 89 6.55 15.53 1.36
N GLY A 90 5.60 14.61 1.15
CA GLY A 90 4.28 14.65 1.74
C GLY A 90 3.82 13.30 2.22
N TYR A 91 2.98 13.30 3.25
CA TYR A 91 2.48 12.06 3.83
C TYR A 91 1.00 12.16 4.17
N LEU A 92 0.33 11.00 4.08
CA LEU A 92 -1.02 10.81 4.57
C LEU A 92 -0.98 9.70 5.63
N GLY A 93 -1.10 10.07 6.90
CA GLY A 93 -1.00 9.15 8.04
C GLY A 93 -2.37 8.81 8.61
N THR A 94 -2.54 7.59 9.11
CA THR A 94 -3.73 7.19 9.85
C THR A 94 -3.84 7.93 11.18
N ASP A 95 -5.06 8.21 11.66
CA ASP A 95 -5.29 8.76 12.99
C ASP A 95 -4.87 7.77 14.09
N ASP A 96 -5.08 6.48 13.85
CA ASP A 96 -4.80 5.41 14.78
C ASP A 96 -3.40 4.84 14.64
N TYR A 97 -2.97 4.09 15.67
CA TYR A 97 -1.71 3.36 15.74
C TYR A 97 -1.93 1.86 15.61
N TYR A 98 -1.04 1.21 14.88
CA TYR A 98 -1.13 -0.22 14.58
C TYR A 98 0.17 -0.93 14.93
N LYS A 99 0.07 -2.06 15.65
CA LYS A 99 1.23 -2.86 16.06
C LYS A 99 1.37 -4.11 15.21
N ASN A 100 0.40 -5.01 15.26
CA ASN A 100 0.38 -6.24 14.47
C ASN A 100 -0.80 -6.19 13.50
N PHE A 101 -0.56 -6.42 12.22
CA PHE A 101 -1.61 -6.33 11.19
C PHE A 101 -1.21 -7.05 9.90
N VAL A 102 -2.21 -7.29 9.07
CA VAL A 102 -2.05 -7.53 7.64
C VAL A 102 -2.71 -6.38 6.91
N LEU A 103 -1.94 -5.58 6.21
CA LEU A 103 -2.42 -4.51 5.35
C LEU A 103 -2.51 -5.03 3.93
N ASN A 104 -3.69 -4.91 3.32
CA ASN A 104 -3.89 -5.10 1.90
C ASN A 104 -4.24 -3.76 1.27
N LEU A 105 -3.56 -3.42 0.22
CA LEU A 105 -3.85 -2.24 -0.58
C LEU A 105 -3.59 -2.53 -2.05
N GLU A 106 -4.27 -1.77 -2.89
CA GLU A 106 -4.01 -1.72 -4.32
C GLU A 106 -3.44 -0.35 -4.67
N PHE A 107 -2.52 -0.29 -5.62
CA PHE A 107 -1.94 0.96 -6.09
C PHE A 107 -1.68 0.94 -7.59
N MET A 108 -1.75 2.11 -8.20
CA MET A 108 -1.38 2.34 -9.59
C MET A 108 -0.48 3.57 -9.69
N GLN A 109 0.72 3.38 -10.20
CA GLN A 109 1.68 4.46 -10.43
C GLN A 109 1.43 5.05 -11.82
N GLU A 110 0.83 6.25 -11.88
CA GLU A 110 0.51 6.90 -13.16
C GLU A 110 1.72 7.67 -13.73
N ALA A 111 2.51 8.31 -12.86
CA ALA A 111 3.69 9.04 -13.28
C ALA A 111 4.75 8.98 -12.18
N ASN A 112 5.98 8.64 -12.55
CA ASN A 112 7.18 8.59 -11.69
C ASN A 112 6.90 8.20 -10.23
N GLY A 113 6.03 7.25 -10.01
CA GLY A 113 5.37 6.97 -8.75
C GLY A 113 6.29 6.53 -7.61
N ASN A 114 7.31 7.34 -7.27
CA ASN A 114 8.12 7.10 -6.07
C ASN A 114 7.31 7.48 -4.83
N SER A 115 6.92 6.47 -4.11
CA SER A 115 6.02 6.51 -2.98
C SER A 115 6.44 5.45 -1.94
N GLY A 116 5.60 5.17 -0.97
CA GLY A 116 5.87 4.15 0.03
C GLY A 116 4.75 4.03 1.04
N VAL A 117 4.77 2.91 1.75
CA VAL A 117 3.83 2.61 2.83
C VAL A 117 4.62 2.48 4.12
N PHE A 118 4.55 3.48 4.97
CA PHE A 118 5.16 3.45 6.29
C PHE A 118 4.31 2.62 7.26
N PHE A 119 4.96 1.97 8.18
CA PHE A 119 4.31 1.24 9.27
C PHE A 119 5.06 1.47 10.58
N ARG A 120 4.30 1.41 11.69
CA ARG A 120 4.82 1.69 13.03
C ARG A 120 5.64 2.98 13.05
N SER A 121 5.15 3.99 12.33
CA SER A 121 5.87 5.23 12.10
C SER A 121 5.43 6.33 13.06
N THR A 122 6.37 7.26 13.32
CA THR A 122 6.12 8.55 13.97
C THR A 122 6.21 9.63 12.90
N VAL A 123 5.18 10.45 12.82
CA VAL A 123 5.10 11.56 11.85
C VAL A 123 5.20 12.87 12.61
N ASP A 124 6.17 13.70 12.23
CA ASP A 124 6.39 15.05 12.78
C ASP A 124 6.61 16.02 11.59
N GLY A 125 5.55 16.73 11.22
CA GLY A 125 5.55 17.51 9.98
C GLY A 125 5.84 16.61 8.78
N THR A 126 6.84 16.97 7.97
CA THR A 126 7.29 16.17 6.83
C THR A 126 8.44 15.20 7.18
N LYS A 127 8.68 14.98 8.46
CA LYS A 127 9.59 13.93 8.95
C LYS A 127 8.82 12.72 9.38
N VAL A 128 9.04 11.59 8.72
CA VAL A 128 8.47 10.31 9.11
C VAL A 128 9.60 9.38 9.50
N SER A 129 9.69 9.04 10.78
CA SER A 129 10.62 8.05 11.32
C SER A 129 9.89 6.70 11.44
N GLY A 130 10.56 5.61 11.11
CA GLY A 130 10.02 4.27 11.14
C GLY A 130 10.40 3.49 9.90
N TRP A 131 9.58 2.52 9.56
CA TRP A 131 9.88 1.59 8.46
C TRP A 131 8.93 1.82 7.30
N GLN A 132 9.50 1.84 6.10
CA GLN A 132 8.79 2.00 4.85
C GLN A 132 8.87 0.70 4.05
N VAL A 133 7.72 0.25 3.57
CA VAL A 133 7.65 -0.65 2.42
C VAL A 133 7.72 0.21 1.18
N GLU A 134 8.74 0.02 0.38
CA GLU A 134 8.96 0.80 -0.85
C GLU A 134 7.87 0.55 -1.88
N VAL A 135 7.41 1.63 -2.52
CA VAL A 135 6.55 1.64 -3.72
C VAL A 135 7.19 2.60 -4.71
N ALA A 136 7.93 2.06 -5.67
CA ALA A 136 8.74 2.87 -6.59
C ALA A 136 8.72 2.25 -7.98
N PRO A 137 9.16 2.98 -9.03
CA PRO A 137 9.33 2.44 -10.38
C PRO A 137 10.24 1.20 -10.42
N PRO A 138 10.21 0.42 -11.51
CA PRO A 138 11.04 -0.77 -11.67
C PRO A 138 12.53 -0.47 -11.42
N GLY A 139 13.21 -1.38 -10.74
CA GLY A 139 14.63 -1.24 -10.36
C GLY A 139 14.84 -0.50 -9.04
N LEU A 140 13.80 0.05 -8.42
CA LEU A 140 13.88 0.82 -7.17
C LEU A 140 13.31 0.07 -5.96
N TYR A 141 13.26 -1.27 -6.02
CA TYR A 141 13.07 -2.19 -4.89
C TYR A 141 11.67 -2.17 -4.25
N THR A 142 10.57 -1.98 -5.02
CA THR A 142 9.19 -2.10 -4.52
C THR A 142 9.00 -3.37 -3.70
N GLY A 143 8.44 -3.22 -2.50
CA GLY A 143 8.27 -4.30 -1.52
C GLY A 143 9.47 -4.50 -0.58
N GLY A 144 10.58 -3.79 -0.76
CA GLY A 144 11.72 -3.75 0.16
C GLY A 144 11.44 -2.93 1.41
N ILE A 145 12.31 -3.00 2.41
CA ILE A 145 12.16 -2.27 3.67
C ILE A 145 13.29 -1.27 3.85
N TYR A 146 12.90 -0.02 4.07
CA TYR A 146 13.79 1.10 4.39
C TYR A 146 13.47 1.64 5.79
N GLU A 147 14.47 1.90 6.61
CA GLU A 147 14.32 2.58 7.91
C GLU A 147 14.62 4.07 7.74
N SER A 148 13.55 4.86 7.72
CA SER A 148 13.64 6.32 7.54
C SER A 148 14.17 7.00 8.79
N TYR A 149 15.08 7.96 8.62
CA TYR A 149 15.85 8.60 9.69
C TYR A 149 16.55 7.60 10.63
N GLY A 150 16.92 6.43 10.08
CA GLY A 150 17.58 5.37 10.81
C GLY A 150 18.71 4.75 9.99
N ARG A 151 18.66 3.42 9.81
CA ARG A 151 19.74 2.63 9.18
C ARG A 151 19.69 2.60 7.64
N GLY A 152 18.65 3.22 7.01
CA GLY A 152 18.47 3.16 5.57
C GLY A 152 17.89 1.81 5.12
N TRP A 153 18.37 1.27 3.99
CA TRP A 153 17.92 -0.02 3.47
C TRP A 153 18.24 -1.18 4.43
N LEU A 154 17.20 -1.85 4.92
CA LEU A 154 17.33 -3.05 5.75
C LEU A 154 17.32 -4.31 4.91
N VAL A 155 16.42 -4.39 3.93
CA VAL A 155 16.34 -5.51 3.00
C VAL A 155 15.74 -5.04 1.66
N LYS A 156 16.32 -5.51 0.58
CA LYS A 156 15.84 -5.29 -0.78
C LYS A 156 15.32 -6.60 -1.36
N PRO A 157 14.28 -6.60 -2.20
CA PRO A 157 13.89 -7.78 -2.95
C PRO A 157 15.06 -8.30 -3.80
N SER A 158 15.14 -9.60 -3.96
CA SER A 158 16.17 -10.19 -4.83
C SER A 158 15.95 -9.78 -6.29
N MET A 159 17.05 -9.77 -7.04
CA MET A 159 17.05 -9.42 -8.46
C MET A 159 16.00 -10.22 -9.24
N GLY A 160 15.28 -9.56 -10.14
CA GLY A 160 14.23 -10.16 -10.96
C GLY A 160 12.83 -10.15 -10.35
N LYS A 161 12.67 -9.83 -9.06
CA LYS A 161 11.34 -9.67 -8.45
C LYS A 161 10.61 -8.41 -8.92
N ASP A 162 11.32 -7.45 -9.49
CA ASP A 162 10.74 -6.24 -10.08
C ASP A 162 9.77 -6.55 -11.24
N SER A 163 9.89 -7.72 -11.89
CA SER A 163 8.93 -8.20 -12.88
C SER A 163 7.52 -8.44 -12.33
N SER A 164 7.37 -8.44 -11.01
CA SER A 164 6.05 -8.50 -10.37
C SER A 164 5.31 -7.17 -10.40
N LEU A 165 5.99 -6.04 -10.63
CA LEU A 165 5.40 -4.70 -10.72
C LEU A 165 4.87 -4.42 -12.13
N ILE A 166 3.66 -3.92 -12.22
CA ILE A 166 3.00 -3.52 -13.46
C ILE A 166 2.83 -2.00 -13.45
N MET A 167 3.72 -1.29 -14.16
CA MET A 167 3.63 0.17 -14.26
C MET A 167 2.41 0.60 -15.07
N GLY A 168 1.69 1.63 -14.57
CA GLY A 168 0.50 2.17 -15.23
C GLY A 168 -0.75 1.31 -15.09
N ASP A 169 -0.70 0.26 -14.28
CA ASP A 169 -1.84 -0.59 -13.97
C ASP A 169 -1.89 -0.92 -12.47
N TRP A 170 -3.00 -1.52 -12.04
CA TRP A 170 -3.23 -1.86 -10.65
C TRP A 170 -2.30 -2.98 -10.17
N ASN A 171 -1.70 -2.73 -9.02
CA ASN A 171 -0.87 -3.68 -8.29
C ASN A 171 -1.45 -3.91 -6.90
N LYS A 172 -1.46 -5.15 -6.46
CA LYS A 172 -1.81 -5.51 -5.09
C LYS A 172 -0.55 -5.64 -4.24
N LEU A 173 -0.47 -4.86 -3.16
CA LEU A 173 0.57 -4.96 -2.15
C LEU A 173 -0.03 -5.49 -0.84
N THR A 174 0.54 -6.57 -0.32
CA THR A 174 0.21 -7.09 1.00
C THR A 174 1.41 -6.94 1.92
N VAL A 175 1.17 -6.35 3.10
CA VAL A 175 2.19 -6.13 4.14
C VAL A 175 1.71 -6.81 5.42
N LYS A 176 2.40 -7.86 5.84
CA LYS A 176 2.16 -8.50 7.14
C LYS A 176 3.23 -8.04 8.13
N VAL A 177 2.80 -7.38 9.20
CA VAL A 177 3.67 -7.00 10.33
C VAL A 177 3.20 -7.78 11.56
N GLN A 178 4.05 -8.65 12.05
CA GLN A 178 3.77 -9.44 13.24
C GLN A 178 5.00 -9.50 14.14
N ASP A 179 4.86 -8.98 15.36
CA ASP A 179 5.93 -8.89 16.34
C ASP A 179 7.19 -8.23 15.73
N GLN A 180 8.27 -8.98 15.56
CA GLN A 180 9.53 -8.49 15.01
C GLN A 180 9.65 -8.69 13.50
N THR A 181 8.67 -9.33 12.87
CA THR A 181 8.78 -9.76 11.47
C THR A 181 7.85 -8.96 10.57
N VAL A 182 8.38 -8.47 9.45
CA VAL A 182 7.64 -7.92 8.33
C VAL A 182 7.82 -8.79 7.11
N THR A 183 6.72 -9.08 6.42
CA THR A 183 6.73 -9.82 5.15
C THR A 183 5.87 -9.08 4.14
N THR A 184 6.35 -8.96 2.92
CA THR A 184 5.66 -8.25 1.84
C THR A 184 5.42 -9.15 0.64
N TRP A 185 4.29 -8.93 -0.04
CA TRP A 185 3.93 -9.58 -1.30
C TRP A 185 3.47 -8.51 -2.30
N LEU A 186 3.90 -8.64 -3.55
CA LEU A 186 3.46 -7.84 -4.66
C LEU A 186 2.82 -8.74 -5.71
N ASN A 187 1.56 -8.51 -6.03
CA ASN A 187 0.77 -9.34 -6.96
C ASN A 187 0.86 -10.85 -6.64
N GLY A 188 0.78 -11.18 -5.33
CA GLY A 188 0.87 -12.55 -4.83
C GLY A 188 2.29 -13.13 -4.76
N ASN A 189 3.30 -12.42 -5.27
CA ASN A 189 4.70 -12.85 -5.20
C ASN A 189 5.36 -12.31 -3.94
N LYS A 190 5.91 -13.20 -3.11
CA LYS A 190 6.64 -12.81 -1.90
C LYS A 190 7.89 -12.02 -2.26
N MET A 191 7.95 -10.76 -1.85
CA MET A 191 9.07 -9.87 -2.10
C MET A 191 10.17 -10.08 -1.07
N ILE A 192 9.86 -9.92 0.22
CA ILE A 192 10.80 -10.11 1.33
C ILE A 192 10.13 -10.75 2.54
N SER A 193 10.97 -11.23 3.47
CA SER A 193 10.62 -11.47 4.88
C SER A 193 11.83 -11.05 5.70
N TYR A 194 11.62 -10.18 6.68
CA TYR A 194 12.68 -9.58 7.47
C TYR A 194 12.30 -9.53 8.95
N THR A 195 13.21 -9.93 9.82
CA THR A 195 13.01 -9.93 11.27
C THR A 195 14.01 -8.99 11.92
N ASP A 196 13.53 -8.06 12.76
CA ASP A 196 14.35 -7.07 13.42
C ASP A 196 13.74 -6.68 14.78
N LYS A 197 14.55 -6.68 15.83
CA LYS A 197 14.12 -6.38 17.19
C LYS A 197 13.50 -4.99 17.31
N LYS A 198 14.07 -3.97 16.64
CA LYS A 198 13.53 -2.61 16.69
C LYS A 198 12.13 -2.52 16.10
N ILE A 199 11.84 -3.27 15.01
CA ILE A 199 10.48 -3.38 14.47
C ILE A 199 9.54 -3.91 15.53
N GLY A 200 9.93 -4.95 16.28
CA GLY A 200 9.10 -5.57 17.31
C GLY A 200 8.79 -4.66 18.50
N GLU A 201 9.66 -3.74 18.82
CA GLU A 201 9.50 -2.80 19.94
C GLU A 201 8.61 -1.61 19.60
N ALA A 202 8.39 -1.32 18.32
CA ALA A 202 7.68 -0.16 17.85
C ALA A 202 6.16 -0.32 17.79
N ASN A 203 5.47 0.80 17.87
CA ASN A 203 4.07 0.99 17.55
C ASN A 203 3.93 2.35 16.88
N GLY A 204 2.98 2.51 15.96
CA GLY A 204 2.83 3.79 15.28
C GLY A 204 1.81 3.78 14.18
N ARG A 205 1.81 4.85 13.40
CA ARG A 205 0.87 5.05 12.29
C ARG A 205 1.26 4.21 11.08
N ILE A 206 0.26 3.96 10.25
CA ILE A 206 0.46 3.66 8.83
C ILE A 206 0.43 4.99 8.10
N ALA A 207 1.38 5.22 7.18
CA ALA A 207 1.36 6.43 6.37
C ALA A 207 1.76 6.13 4.92
N LEU A 208 1.06 6.78 4.00
CA LEU A 208 1.40 6.79 2.58
C LEU A 208 2.32 7.98 2.30
N GLN A 209 3.22 7.85 1.35
CA GLN A 209 4.23 8.85 1.02
C GLN A 209 4.02 9.42 -0.38
N ILE A 210 4.37 10.70 -0.54
CA ILE A 210 4.86 11.28 -1.79
C ILE A 210 6.33 11.63 -1.58
N HIS A 211 7.20 11.11 -2.43
CA HIS A 211 8.63 11.45 -2.42
C HIS A 211 8.83 12.86 -3.00
N ASP A 212 9.93 13.52 -2.63
CA ASP A 212 10.32 14.80 -3.23
C ASP A 212 10.71 14.67 -4.72
N GLY A 213 10.96 15.79 -5.38
CA GLY A 213 11.43 15.85 -6.77
C GLY A 213 10.34 16.03 -7.82
N GLY A 214 9.08 15.97 -7.43
CA GLY A 214 7.94 16.27 -8.31
C GLY A 214 7.62 15.20 -9.36
N GLY A 215 6.54 15.44 -10.11
CA GLY A 215 6.11 14.56 -11.19
C GLY A 215 5.54 13.20 -10.72
N ILE A 216 5.17 13.09 -9.43
CA ILE A 216 4.64 11.85 -8.86
C ILE A 216 3.12 11.89 -8.89
N LYS A 217 2.52 10.78 -9.32
CA LYS A 217 1.10 10.53 -9.17
C LYS A 217 0.86 9.04 -8.94
N VAL A 218 0.19 8.74 -7.82
CA VAL A 218 -0.20 7.37 -7.45
C VAL A 218 -1.66 7.37 -7.02
N LYS A 219 -2.41 6.38 -7.50
CA LYS A 219 -3.74 6.02 -7.00
C LYS A 219 -3.61 4.84 -6.04
N TRP A 220 -4.44 4.90 -5.01
CA TRP A 220 -4.55 3.87 -3.97
C TRP A 220 -5.99 3.39 -3.82
#